data_4d22af486c636c270a57c52a34d8c5c8
#
_entry.id   4d22af486c636c270a57c52a34d8c5c8
#
_cell.length_a   1.000
_cell.length_b   1.000
_cell.length_c   1.000
_cell.angle_alpha   90.00
_cell.angle_beta   90.00
_cell.angle_gamma   90.00
#
_symmetry.space_group_name_H-M   'P 1'
#
loop_
_entity.id
_entity.type
_entity.pdbx_description
1 polymer ?
#
loop_
_entity_poly.entity_id
_entity_poly.type
_entity_poly.pdbx_seq_one_letter_code
_entity_poly.pdbx_strand_id
1 'polypeptide(L)'
;MRKTVRTGFWFFGMAVLVMLAAALYWQAALPDEYTVTRGSSLSLPGNITAVYGGESAAARSGETMTEAELRLPLGVAVKTVRVRYAQRETVLVSGRPFGIKMFTEGLMVVGFTDFSTDGRRMNPARSAGLSTGDILLSIDGISLTSNEQMGALVQGGGGRPVRLVYQRQGREYTTVITPQKSVTDNRWHLGLWVRDSSAGIGTVTYFDENARTFSGLGHPICDVDTGEIMTLSTGEGVDAVITGVTPGKSGAPGELKGQFVTGRPFARLTANSTCGICGRLSPDFTPQGVRMAVAFRHEVQPGPAKILTTIAGSTPKEYDVVIEKVLRGSGHAGQNMVIRVTDQALLQKTGGIVQGMSGSPLVQNGMLAGVVTHVFVDEPNRGYAVFAETVRTAEKAATAAQDAAA
;
A
#
# COMPACT_ATOMS: atom_id res chain seq x y z
N MET A 1 26.98 53.76 24.45
CA MET A 1 26.68 53.52 23.03
C MET A 1 27.36 52.30 22.38
N ARG A 2 28.67 52.00 22.59
CA ARG A 2 29.34 50.83 21.92
C ARG A 2 28.81 49.41 22.34
N LYS A 3 28.32 49.22 23.57
CA LYS A 3 27.76 47.89 24.02
C LYS A 3 26.37 47.59 23.41
N THR A 4 25.50 48.60 23.29
CA THR A 4 24.16 48.46 22.71
C THR A 4 24.19 48.19 21.20
N VAL A 5 25.15 48.75 20.48
CA VAL A 5 25.31 48.47 19.05
C VAL A 5 25.83 47.03 18.82
N ARG A 6 26.74 46.52 19.67
CA ARG A 6 27.23 45.13 19.58
C ARG A 6 26.15 44.11 19.89
N THR A 7 25.31 44.35 20.88
CA THR A 7 24.17 43.46 21.16
C THR A 7 23.15 43.43 20.04
N GLY A 8 22.83 44.59 19.43
CA GLY A 8 21.94 44.67 18.28
C GLY A 8 22.46 43.89 17.06
N PHE A 9 23.77 43.94 16.80
CA PHE A 9 24.39 43.15 15.71
C PHE A 9 24.31 41.64 15.94
N TRP A 10 24.45 41.18 17.18
CA TRP A 10 24.31 39.74 17.54
C TRP A 10 22.87 39.25 17.38
N PHE A 11 21.89 40.04 17.80
CA PHE A 11 20.46 39.68 17.61
C PHE A 11 20.07 39.65 16.14
N PHE A 12 20.56 40.60 15.34
CA PHE A 12 20.32 40.62 13.90
C PHE A 12 20.98 39.43 13.19
N GLY A 13 22.24 39.11 13.51
CA GLY A 13 22.93 37.95 12.96
C GLY A 13 22.25 36.63 13.32
N MET A 14 21.76 36.50 14.56
CA MET A 14 21.02 35.29 14.99
C MET A 14 19.66 35.18 14.30
N ALA A 15 18.95 36.29 14.08
CA ALA A 15 17.68 36.29 13.34
C ALA A 15 17.87 35.86 11.87
N VAL A 16 18.95 36.36 11.22
CA VAL A 16 19.30 35.93 9.84
C VAL A 16 19.64 34.46 9.78
N LEU A 17 20.42 33.94 10.75
CA LEU A 17 20.76 32.53 10.85
C LEU A 17 19.52 31.64 11.03
N VAL A 18 18.59 32.04 11.89
CA VAL A 18 17.31 31.31 12.12
C VAL A 18 16.46 31.32 10.84
N MET A 19 16.37 32.45 10.14
CA MET A 19 15.64 32.50 8.87
C MET A 19 16.28 31.65 7.79
N LEU A 20 17.61 31.62 7.69
CA LEU A 20 18.32 30.77 6.75
C LEU A 20 18.12 29.27 7.06
N ALA A 21 18.22 28.91 8.33
CA ALA A 21 17.95 27.54 8.78
C ALA A 21 16.50 27.12 8.49
N ALA A 22 15.54 28.02 8.72
CA ALA A 22 14.14 27.78 8.38
C ALA A 22 13.93 27.61 6.87
N ALA A 23 14.57 28.46 6.06
CA ALA A 23 14.49 28.36 4.60
C ALA A 23 15.05 27.02 4.09
N LEU A 24 16.22 26.61 4.57
CA LEU A 24 16.85 25.32 4.22
C LEU A 24 15.98 24.13 4.67
N TYR A 25 15.44 24.19 5.88
CA TYR A 25 14.52 23.17 6.37
C TYR A 25 13.30 23.02 5.46
N TRP A 26 12.62 24.13 5.15
CA TRP A 26 11.44 24.10 4.30
C TRP A 26 11.75 23.75 2.85
N GLN A 27 12.91 24.14 2.32
CA GLN A 27 13.36 23.74 0.99
C GLN A 27 13.47 22.22 0.86
N ALA A 28 13.95 21.53 1.89
CA ALA A 28 14.07 20.08 1.93
C ALA A 28 12.74 19.38 2.26
N ALA A 29 11.89 20.01 3.10
CA ALA A 29 10.66 19.40 3.59
C ALA A 29 9.47 19.55 2.65
N LEU A 30 9.46 20.57 1.77
CA LEU A 30 8.35 20.84 0.86
C LEU A 30 8.50 20.07 -0.45
N PRO A 31 7.41 19.44 -0.95
CA PRO A 31 7.38 18.80 -2.27
C PRO A 31 7.70 19.75 -3.41
N ASP A 32 8.14 19.20 -4.54
CA ASP A 32 8.39 19.95 -5.77
C ASP A 32 7.12 20.23 -6.60
N GLU A 33 6.04 19.49 -6.30
CA GLU A 33 4.78 19.57 -7.02
C GLU A 33 3.59 19.53 -6.06
N TYR A 34 2.60 20.37 -6.37
CA TYR A 34 1.32 20.44 -5.65
C TYR A 34 0.16 20.33 -6.64
N THR A 35 -0.92 19.68 -6.20
CA THR A 35 -2.19 19.65 -6.94
C THR A 35 -3.20 20.53 -6.23
N VAL A 36 -3.87 21.42 -6.94
CA VAL A 36 -4.94 22.28 -6.40
C VAL A 36 -6.17 22.24 -7.32
N THR A 37 -7.34 22.56 -6.79
CA THR A 37 -8.53 22.73 -7.63
C THR A 37 -8.44 24.03 -8.44
N ARG A 38 -9.00 24.05 -9.64
CA ARG A 38 -9.09 25.27 -10.45
C ARG A 38 -9.81 26.37 -9.67
N GLY A 39 -9.21 27.53 -9.63
CA GLY A 39 -9.75 28.71 -8.93
C GLY A 39 -9.42 28.78 -7.43
N SER A 40 -8.73 27.78 -6.86
CA SER A 40 -8.21 27.85 -5.50
C SER A 40 -6.70 28.17 -5.48
N SER A 41 -6.27 28.87 -4.44
CA SER A 41 -4.85 29.14 -4.17
C SER A 41 -4.26 28.01 -3.32
N LEU A 42 -2.96 27.77 -3.50
CA LEU A 42 -2.22 26.84 -2.66
C LEU A 42 -2.08 27.41 -1.23
N SER A 43 -2.67 26.73 -0.26
CA SER A 43 -2.55 27.05 1.16
C SER A 43 -1.61 26.06 1.84
N LEU A 44 -0.58 26.55 2.51
CA LEU A 44 0.44 25.74 3.16
C LEU A 44 0.54 26.09 4.65
N PRO A 45 0.95 25.13 5.51
CA PRO A 45 1.18 25.39 6.92
C PRO A 45 2.37 26.34 7.14
N GLY A 46 2.41 27.03 8.29
CA GLY A 46 3.53 27.88 8.68
C GLY A 46 3.54 29.26 8.01
N ASN A 47 2.37 29.74 7.58
CA ASN A 47 2.24 31.03 6.89
C ASN A 47 3.11 31.15 5.62
N ILE A 48 3.37 30.01 4.96
CA ILE A 48 4.04 30.00 3.66
C ILE A 48 3.03 30.43 2.61
N THR A 49 3.38 31.44 1.83
CA THR A 49 2.56 31.99 0.74
C THR A 49 3.10 31.51 -0.60
N ALA A 50 2.20 31.13 -1.51
CA ALA A 50 2.56 30.87 -2.90
C ALA A 50 2.34 32.12 -3.74
N VAL A 51 3.40 32.59 -4.39
CA VAL A 51 3.38 33.71 -5.32
C VAL A 51 3.50 33.12 -6.73
N TYR A 52 2.48 33.34 -7.53
CA TYR A 52 2.44 32.83 -8.91
C TYR A 52 3.14 33.85 -9.83
N GLY A 53 4.05 33.34 -10.68
CA GLY A 53 4.76 34.12 -11.68
C GLY A 53 3.84 34.53 -12.85
N GLY A 54 3.35 35.75 -12.85
CA GLY A 54 2.38 36.26 -13.84
C GLY A 54 0.93 36.12 -13.37
N GLU A 55 0.12 37.14 -13.59
CA GLU A 55 -1.28 37.18 -13.18
C GLU A 55 -2.00 35.88 -13.56
N SER A 56 -2.92 35.44 -12.70
CA SER A 56 -4.07 34.55 -12.87
C SER A 56 -4.54 34.13 -14.29
N ALA A 57 -3.77 34.41 -15.32
CA ALA A 57 -4.03 34.08 -16.74
C ALA A 57 -3.98 32.54 -17.00
N ALA A 58 -3.15 31.80 -16.27
CA ALA A 58 -3.05 30.36 -16.44
C ALA A 58 -4.39 29.62 -16.16
N ALA A 59 -5.17 30.13 -15.23
CA ALA A 59 -6.53 29.60 -14.98
C ALA A 59 -7.53 29.92 -16.12
N ARG A 60 -7.21 30.90 -16.98
CA ARG A 60 -8.02 31.31 -18.13
C ARG A 60 -7.55 30.65 -19.45
N SER A 61 -6.28 30.25 -19.55
CA SER A 61 -5.67 29.74 -20.80
C SER A 61 -5.77 28.25 -21.02
N GLY A 62 -6.42 27.47 -20.13
CA GLY A 62 -6.51 26.03 -20.27
C GLY A 62 -5.24 25.27 -19.87
N GLU A 63 -4.19 25.95 -19.42
CA GLU A 63 -2.98 25.33 -18.89
C GLU A 63 -3.28 24.52 -17.62
N THR A 64 -2.76 23.30 -17.57
CA THR A 64 -2.96 22.37 -16.45
C THR A 64 -1.88 22.50 -15.39
N MET A 65 -0.81 23.25 -15.64
CA MET A 65 0.34 23.45 -14.72
C MET A 65 0.83 24.89 -14.75
N THR A 66 1.29 25.38 -13.59
CA THR A 66 1.98 26.67 -13.45
C THR A 66 3.09 26.55 -12.42
N GLU A 67 3.99 27.53 -12.39
CA GLU A 67 5.01 27.61 -11.33
C GLU A 67 4.58 28.63 -10.27
N ALA A 68 4.89 28.32 -9.02
CA ALA A 68 4.70 29.22 -7.90
C ALA A 68 5.96 29.25 -7.03
N GLU A 69 6.36 30.47 -6.63
CA GLU A 69 7.42 30.67 -5.67
C GLU A 69 6.84 30.65 -4.25
N LEU A 70 7.32 29.71 -3.43
CA LEU A 70 6.93 29.61 -2.02
C LEU A 70 7.78 30.58 -1.20
N ARG A 71 7.12 31.40 -0.39
CA ARG A 71 7.77 32.44 0.44
C ARG A 71 7.37 32.27 1.90
N LEU A 72 8.35 32.42 2.78
CA LEU A 72 8.14 32.55 4.22
C LEU A 72 7.58 33.96 4.54
N PRO A 73 7.07 34.21 5.76
CA PRO A 73 6.80 35.54 6.26
C PRO A 73 7.99 36.45 6.02
N LEU A 74 7.75 37.72 5.77
CA LEU A 74 8.73 38.75 5.34
C LEU A 74 9.25 38.58 3.90
N GLY A 75 8.65 37.70 3.09
CA GLY A 75 8.91 37.60 1.66
C GLY A 75 10.16 36.80 1.27
N VAL A 76 10.76 36.07 2.22
CA VAL A 76 11.94 35.22 1.95
C VAL A 76 11.54 34.03 1.05
N ALA A 77 12.11 34.00 -0.16
CA ALA A 77 11.90 32.89 -1.10
C ALA A 77 12.52 31.60 -0.56
N VAL A 78 11.76 30.48 -0.62
CA VAL A 78 12.19 29.17 -0.15
C VAL A 78 12.44 28.24 -1.32
N LYS A 79 11.46 28.13 -2.24
CA LYS A 79 11.47 27.15 -3.31
C LYS A 79 10.48 27.52 -4.41
N THR A 80 10.85 27.29 -5.67
CA THR A 80 9.90 27.29 -6.78
C THR A 80 9.32 25.89 -6.93
N VAL A 81 8.00 25.79 -7.02
CA VAL A 81 7.26 24.52 -7.11
C VAL A 81 6.32 24.54 -8.31
N ARG A 82 6.04 23.38 -8.84
CA ARG A 82 5.02 23.18 -9.86
C ARG A 82 3.66 23.02 -9.21
N VAL A 83 2.67 23.76 -9.69
CA VAL A 83 1.28 23.68 -9.25
C VAL A 83 0.45 23.16 -10.39
N ARG A 84 -0.12 21.97 -10.20
CA ARG A 84 -1.03 21.32 -11.15
C ARG A 84 -2.46 21.65 -10.77
N TYR A 85 -3.25 22.11 -11.75
CA TYR A 85 -4.68 22.29 -11.58
C TYR A 85 -5.43 21.03 -11.97
N ALA A 86 -6.15 20.43 -11.03
CA ALA A 86 -6.97 19.25 -11.27
C ALA A 86 -8.41 19.47 -10.77
N GLN A 87 -9.33 18.75 -11.36
CA GLN A 87 -10.67 18.64 -10.80
C GLN A 87 -10.62 17.77 -9.56
N ARG A 88 -11.26 18.21 -8.47
CA ARG A 88 -11.33 17.43 -7.25
C ARG A 88 -12.16 16.16 -7.49
N GLU A 89 -11.56 15.03 -7.21
CA GLU A 89 -12.21 13.75 -7.35
C GLU A 89 -13.09 13.44 -6.15
N THR A 90 -14.17 12.69 -6.41
CA THR A 90 -15.04 12.15 -5.39
C THR A 90 -15.15 10.64 -5.55
N VAL A 91 -15.20 9.93 -4.42
CA VAL A 91 -15.31 8.47 -4.37
C VAL A 91 -16.36 8.07 -3.31
N LEU A 92 -16.84 6.83 -3.36
CA LEU A 92 -17.66 6.25 -2.30
C LEU A 92 -16.75 5.61 -1.25
N VAL A 93 -16.52 6.30 -0.16
CA VAL A 93 -15.72 5.82 0.98
C VAL A 93 -16.47 4.73 1.71
N SER A 94 -15.81 3.62 2.01
CA SER A 94 -16.48 2.41 2.48
C SER A 94 -16.10 2.02 3.91
N GLY A 95 -14.94 1.42 4.15
CA GLY A 95 -14.57 0.84 5.46
C GLY A 95 -15.14 -0.56 5.71
N ARG A 96 -15.81 -1.19 4.73
CA ARG A 96 -16.36 -2.55 4.86
C ARG A 96 -15.25 -3.60 4.80
N PRO A 97 -15.39 -4.72 5.51
CA PRO A 97 -14.45 -5.83 5.39
C PRO A 97 -14.65 -6.54 4.05
N PHE A 98 -13.57 -7.08 3.52
CA PHE A 98 -13.64 -7.95 2.36
C PHE A 98 -12.62 -9.08 2.46
N GLY A 99 -12.97 -10.21 1.84
CA GLY A 99 -12.07 -11.33 1.63
C GLY A 99 -11.29 -11.15 0.32
N ILE A 100 -10.02 -11.48 0.37
CA ILE A 100 -9.12 -11.47 -0.78
C ILE A 100 -8.76 -12.91 -1.08
N LYS A 101 -8.95 -13.33 -2.33
CA LYS A 101 -8.42 -14.57 -2.87
C LYS A 101 -7.52 -14.22 -4.03
N MET A 102 -6.23 -14.49 -3.93
CA MET A 102 -5.24 -14.11 -4.93
C MET A 102 -4.43 -15.33 -5.35
N PHE A 103 -4.25 -15.51 -6.65
CA PHE A 103 -3.38 -16.50 -7.25
C PHE A 103 -2.19 -15.79 -7.89
N THR A 104 -1.00 -16.35 -7.69
CA THR A 104 0.24 -15.78 -8.21
C THR A 104 0.49 -16.17 -9.65
N GLU A 105 1.27 -15.37 -10.36
CA GLU A 105 1.86 -15.78 -11.61
C GLU A 105 3.05 -16.69 -11.30
N GLY A 106 2.94 -17.97 -11.66
CA GLY A 106 3.92 -18.99 -11.26
C GLY A 106 3.80 -19.40 -9.78
N LEU A 107 4.79 -20.16 -9.31
CA LEU A 107 4.84 -20.68 -7.95
C LEU A 107 6.02 -20.06 -7.19
N MET A 108 5.75 -19.34 -6.12
CA MET A 108 6.81 -18.74 -5.30
C MET A 108 7.48 -19.78 -4.42
N VAL A 109 8.80 -19.88 -4.47
CA VAL A 109 9.59 -20.71 -3.55
C VAL A 109 9.63 -20.06 -2.17
N VAL A 110 9.00 -20.69 -1.19
CA VAL A 110 8.91 -20.19 0.20
C VAL A 110 9.86 -20.92 1.16
N GLY A 111 10.45 -22.03 0.73
CA GLY A 111 11.39 -22.76 1.56
C GLY A 111 11.92 -24.04 0.92
N PHE A 112 12.79 -24.71 1.65
CA PHE A 112 13.45 -25.95 1.24
C PHE A 112 13.37 -27.01 2.35
N THR A 113 13.19 -28.26 1.94
CA THR A 113 13.25 -29.41 2.84
C THR A 113 14.20 -30.48 2.30
N ASP A 114 15.20 -30.82 3.10
CA ASP A 114 16.08 -31.96 2.80
C ASP A 114 15.33 -33.27 3.11
N PHE A 115 15.44 -34.23 2.22
CA PHE A 115 14.82 -35.54 2.40
C PHE A 115 15.86 -36.66 2.14
N SER A 116 15.54 -37.85 2.61
CA SER A 116 16.42 -39.00 2.50
C SER A 116 16.14 -39.79 1.22
N THR A 117 17.22 -40.10 0.48
CA THR A 117 17.23 -41.03 -0.65
C THR A 117 18.46 -41.92 -0.51
N ASP A 118 18.31 -43.23 -0.56
CA ASP A 118 19.37 -44.24 -0.49
C ASP A 118 20.43 -43.97 0.60
N GLY A 119 19.99 -43.56 1.80
CA GLY A 119 20.84 -43.29 2.95
C GLY A 119 21.55 -41.93 2.96
N ARG A 120 21.27 -41.05 2.00
CA ARG A 120 21.81 -39.70 1.93
C ARG A 120 20.69 -38.65 2.06
N ARG A 121 20.94 -37.59 2.78
CA ARG A 121 20.07 -36.41 2.77
C ARG A 121 20.50 -35.49 1.64
N MET A 122 19.53 -35.04 0.85
CA MET A 122 19.77 -34.14 -0.28
C MET A 122 18.59 -33.22 -0.55
N ASN A 123 18.89 -32.16 -1.28
CA ASN A 123 17.92 -31.18 -1.76
C ASN A 123 18.23 -30.82 -3.22
N PRO A 124 17.57 -31.46 -4.19
CA PRO A 124 17.82 -31.21 -5.61
C PRO A 124 17.66 -29.76 -6.04
N ALA A 125 16.61 -29.07 -5.54
CA ALA A 125 16.31 -27.69 -5.92
C ALA A 125 17.40 -26.72 -5.41
N ARG A 126 17.85 -26.89 -4.16
CA ARG A 126 18.95 -26.09 -3.60
C ARG A 126 20.27 -26.36 -4.35
N SER A 127 20.53 -27.61 -4.70
CA SER A 127 21.71 -28.00 -5.47
C SER A 127 21.68 -27.42 -6.89
N ALA A 128 20.51 -27.19 -7.45
CA ALA A 128 20.31 -26.54 -8.75
C ALA A 128 20.36 -24.99 -8.71
N GLY A 129 20.63 -24.40 -7.52
CA GLY A 129 20.81 -22.97 -7.34
C GLY A 129 19.54 -22.16 -7.13
N LEU A 130 18.39 -22.81 -6.85
CA LEU A 130 17.18 -22.12 -6.47
C LEU A 130 17.32 -21.49 -5.07
N SER A 131 16.61 -20.38 -4.88
CA SER A 131 16.57 -19.61 -3.64
C SER A 131 15.12 -19.29 -3.24
N THR A 132 14.89 -19.05 -1.96
CA THR A 132 13.62 -18.50 -1.47
C THR A 132 13.36 -17.16 -2.14
N GLY A 133 12.11 -16.91 -2.56
CA GLY A 133 11.70 -15.75 -3.34
C GLY A 133 11.76 -15.94 -4.87
N ASP A 134 12.34 -17.06 -5.37
CA ASP A 134 12.23 -17.39 -6.80
C ASP A 134 10.79 -17.71 -7.19
N ILE A 135 10.36 -17.27 -8.37
CA ILE A 135 9.04 -17.57 -8.92
C ILE A 135 9.22 -18.60 -10.04
N LEU A 136 8.74 -19.82 -9.84
CA LEU A 136 8.81 -20.90 -10.81
C LEU A 136 7.75 -20.67 -11.89
N LEU A 137 8.17 -20.47 -13.14
CA LEU A 137 7.27 -20.13 -14.25
C LEU A 137 6.84 -21.35 -15.07
N SER A 138 7.77 -22.27 -15.35
CA SER A 138 7.44 -23.46 -16.15
C SER A 138 8.36 -24.64 -15.86
N ILE A 139 7.84 -25.86 -16.09
CA ILE A 139 8.61 -27.11 -16.13
C ILE A 139 8.44 -27.72 -17.53
N ASP A 140 9.57 -28.01 -18.20
CA ASP A 140 9.63 -28.60 -19.54
C ASP A 140 8.73 -27.88 -20.57
N GLY A 141 8.62 -26.53 -20.45
CA GLY A 141 7.81 -25.68 -21.29
C GLY A 141 6.32 -25.60 -20.90
N ILE A 142 5.89 -26.34 -19.87
CA ILE A 142 4.53 -26.26 -19.34
C ILE A 142 4.48 -25.19 -18.25
N SER A 143 3.67 -24.15 -18.46
CA SER A 143 3.47 -23.07 -17.47
C SER A 143 2.88 -23.61 -16.17
N LEU A 144 3.44 -23.17 -15.05
CA LEU A 144 3.01 -23.56 -13.70
C LEU A 144 1.93 -22.61 -13.19
N THR A 145 0.78 -23.18 -12.80
CA THR A 145 -0.37 -22.43 -12.30
C THR A 145 -0.82 -22.89 -10.91
N SER A 146 -0.40 -24.09 -10.46
CA SER A 146 -0.71 -24.58 -9.12
C SER A 146 0.35 -25.56 -8.60
N ASN A 147 0.39 -25.68 -7.28
CA ASN A 147 1.26 -26.65 -6.59
C ASN A 147 0.93 -28.09 -6.98
N GLU A 148 -0.37 -28.43 -7.13
CA GLU A 148 -0.82 -29.76 -7.55
C GLU A 148 -0.32 -30.08 -8.96
N GLN A 149 -0.40 -29.13 -9.90
CA GLN A 149 0.11 -29.29 -11.27
C GLN A 149 1.62 -29.58 -11.25
N MET A 150 2.40 -28.80 -10.49
CA MET A 150 3.83 -29.02 -10.36
C MET A 150 4.12 -30.41 -9.81
N GLY A 151 3.41 -30.82 -8.74
CA GLY A 151 3.53 -32.15 -8.17
C GLY A 151 3.25 -33.27 -9.19
N ALA A 152 2.19 -33.14 -9.99
CA ALA A 152 1.85 -34.10 -11.03
C ALA A 152 2.93 -34.20 -12.13
N LEU A 153 3.48 -33.07 -12.58
CA LEU A 153 4.56 -33.03 -13.57
C LEU A 153 5.83 -33.73 -13.07
N VAL A 154 6.23 -33.44 -11.82
CA VAL A 154 7.40 -34.06 -11.18
C VAL A 154 7.21 -35.57 -11.02
N GLN A 155 6.02 -36.02 -10.58
CA GLN A 155 5.70 -37.46 -10.45
C GLN A 155 5.68 -38.16 -11.83
N GLY A 156 5.00 -37.55 -12.82
CA GLY A 156 4.89 -38.08 -14.18
C GLY A 156 6.23 -38.23 -14.91
N GLY A 157 7.22 -37.40 -14.53
CA GLY A 157 8.57 -37.47 -15.04
C GLY A 157 9.37 -38.70 -14.65
N GLY A 158 8.96 -39.43 -13.57
CA GLY A 158 9.60 -40.66 -13.16
C GLY A 158 11.08 -40.52 -12.78
N GLY A 159 11.49 -39.34 -12.27
CA GLY A 159 12.88 -39.06 -11.89
C GLY A 159 13.78 -38.55 -13.04
N ARG A 160 13.23 -38.35 -14.22
CA ARG A 160 13.99 -37.74 -15.32
C ARG A 160 14.33 -36.27 -14.97
N PRO A 161 15.52 -35.76 -15.42
CA PRO A 161 15.83 -34.35 -15.31
C PRO A 161 14.74 -33.49 -15.93
N VAL A 162 14.30 -32.43 -15.23
CA VAL A 162 13.32 -31.47 -15.72
C VAL A 162 13.99 -30.12 -15.93
N ARG A 163 13.64 -29.43 -17.01
CA ARG A 163 14.07 -28.07 -17.29
C ARG A 163 13.10 -27.10 -16.61
N LEU A 164 13.59 -26.33 -15.67
CA LEU A 164 12.81 -25.35 -14.92
C LEU A 164 13.17 -23.94 -15.38
N VAL A 165 12.17 -23.12 -15.72
CA VAL A 165 12.30 -21.68 -15.91
C VAL A 165 11.78 -20.98 -14.66
N TYR A 166 12.55 -20.05 -14.12
CA TYR A 166 12.18 -19.28 -12.94
C TYR A 166 12.59 -17.83 -13.08
N GLN A 167 11.90 -16.95 -12.35
CA GLN A 167 12.21 -15.52 -12.26
C GLN A 167 12.85 -15.21 -10.89
N ARG A 168 13.90 -14.40 -10.88
CA ARG A 168 14.55 -13.86 -9.69
C ARG A 168 14.80 -12.37 -9.91
N GLN A 169 14.27 -11.52 -9.03
CA GLN A 169 14.40 -10.06 -9.12
C GLN A 169 14.02 -9.51 -10.52
N GLY A 170 12.92 -10.01 -11.10
CA GLY A 170 12.40 -9.58 -12.37
C GLY A 170 13.15 -10.12 -13.62
N ARG A 171 14.17 -10.98 -13.45
CA ARG A 171 14.92 -11.61 -14.53
C ARG A 171 14.65 -13.09 -14.61
N GLU A 172 14.48 -13.62 -15.81
CA GLU A 172 14.28 -15.05 -16.04
C GLU A 172 15.61 -15.81 -16.11
N TYR A 173 15.59 -16.98 -15.52
CA TYR A 173 16.68 -17.94 -15.48
C TYR A 173 16.17 -19.34 -15.84
N THR A 174 17.09 -20.19 -16.29
CA THR A 174 16.78 -21.61 -16.56
C THR A 174 17.76 -22.48 -15.80
N THR A 175 17.27 -23.55 -15.19
CA THR A 175 18.10 -24.58 -14.57
C THR A 175 17.54 -25.95 -14.91
N VAL A 176 18.35 -27.00 -14.68
CA VAL A 176 17.91 -28.39 -14.82
C VAL A 176 17.99 -29.04 -13.44
N ILE A 177 16.90 -29.67 -13.02
CA ILE A 177 16.80 -30.34 -11.74
C ILE A 177 16.44 -31.82 -11.97
N THR A 178 17.17 -32.70 -11.33
CA THR A 178 16.84 -34.13 -11.33
C THR A 178 16.06 -34.47 -10.06
N PRO A 179 14.73 -34.72 -10.14
CA PRO A 179 13.95 -35.15 -8.98
C PRO A 179 14.55 -36.41 -8.36
N GLN A 180 14.48 -36.52 -7.04
CA GLN A 180 14.96 -37.66 -6.32
C GLN A 180 13.81 -38.35 -5.60
N LYS A 181 13.89 -39.68 -5.50
CA LYS A 181 12.86 -40.50 -4.87
C LYS A 181 13.08 -40.53 -3.37
N SER A 182 12.11 -40.08 -2.60
CA SER A 182 12.16 -40.11 -1.14
C SER A 182 11.89 -41.56 -0.64
N VAL A 183 12.69 -42.01 0.31
CA VAL A 183 12.45 -43.30 0.96
C VAL A 183 11.27 -43.27 1.93
N THR A 184 10.81 -42.09 2.33
CA THR A 184 9.73 -41.92 3.31
C THR A 184 8.35 -42.19 2.71
N ASP A 185 8.09 -41.64 1.52
CA ASP A 185 6.78 -41.70 0.86
C ASP A 185 6.82 -42.34 -0.53
N ASN A 186 8.01 -42.77 -0.97
CA ASN A 186 8.24 -43.42 -2.27
C ASN A 186 7.87 -42.52 -3.48
N ARG A 187 7.88 -41.19 -3.30
CA ARG A 187 7.54 -40.18 -4.32
C ARG A 187 8.78 -39.41 -4.79
N TRP A 188 8.68 -38.84 -5.99
CA TRP A 188 9.71 -37.99 -6.54
C TRP A 188 9.57 -36.54 -5.99
N HIS A 189 10.67 -36.00 -5.48
CA HIS A 189 10.70 -34.67 -4.87
C HIS A 189 11.80 -33.78 -5.47
N LEU A 190 11.54 -32.47 -5.50
CA LEU A 190 12.55 -31.44 -5.76
C LEU A 190 13.17 -30.89 -4.46
N GLY A 191 12.51 -31.08 -3.32
CA GLY A 191 12.97 -30.63 -2.01
C GLY A 191 12.67 -29.15 -1.73
N LEU A 192 11.56 -28.61 -2.25
CA LEU A 192 11.14 -27.23 -2.05
C LEU A 192 9.67 -27.14 -1.64
N TRP A 193 9.36 -26.02 -0.98
CA TRP A 193 8.00 -25.59 -0.69
C TRP A 193 7.65 -24.43 -1.59
N VAL A 194 6.46 -24.46 -2.17
CA VAL A 194 5.96 -23.41 -3.03
C VAL A 194 4.60 -22.90 -2.58
N ARG A 195 4.31 -21.65 -2.94
CA ARG A 195 3.03 -20.98 -2.71
C ARG A 195 2.50 -20.46 -4.04
N ASP A 196 1.24 -20.76 -4.34
CA ASP A 196 0.53 -20.40 -5.56
C ASP A 196 -0.61 -19.41 -5.30
N SER A 197 -0.97 -19.21 -4.04
CA SER A 197 -2.14 -18.44 -3.66
C SER A 197 -2.00 -17.79 -2.29
N SER A 198 -2.78 -16.75 -2.06
CA SER A 198 -2.95 -16.13 -0.75
C SER A 198 -4.41 -15.78 -0.53
N ALA A 199 -4.86 -15.93 0.70
CA ALA A 199 -6.19 -15.52 1.12
C ALA A 199 -6.10 -14.76 2.45
N GLY A 200 -6.90 -13.70 2.58
CA GLY A 200 -6.89 -12.88 3.78
C GLY A 200 -8.10 -11.97 3.86
N ILE A 201 -8.21 -11.25 4.98
CA ILE A 201 -9.23 -10.24 5.22
C ILE A 201 -8.56 -8.87 5.24
N GLY A 202 -9.22 -7.93 4.57
CA GLY A 202 -8.83 -6.53 4.56
C GLY A 202 -10.04 -5.61 4.62
N THR A 203 -9.79 -4.32 4.50
CA THR A 203 -10.83 -3.29 4.46
C THR A 203 -10.84 -2.61 3.10
N VAL A 204 -12.03 -2.48 2.49
CA VAL A 204 -12.24 -1.68 1.28
C VAL A 204 -12.15 -0.21 1.66
N THR A 205 -11.28 0.52 1.00
CA THR A 205 -11.11 1.96 1.22
C THR A 205 -12.23 2.74 0.55
N TYR A 206 -12.38 2.57 -0.74
CA TYR A 206 -13.40 3.26 -1.53
C TYR A 206 -13.76 2.48 -2.79
N PHE A 207 -14.88 2.89 -3.38
CA PHE A 207 -15.31 2.53 -4.73
C PHE A 207 -15.32 3.78 -5.62
N ASP A 208 -14.88 3.63 -6.86
CA ASP A 208 -15.13 4.59 -7.93
C ASP A 208 -16.30 4.09 -8.78
N GLU A 209 -17.44 4.78 -8.69
CA GLU A 209 -18.65 4.40 -9.43
C GLU A 209 -18.48 4.62 -10.94
N ASN A 210 -17.73 5.66 -11.34
CA ASN A 210 -17.55 6.01 -12.75
C ASN A 210 -16.59 5.03 -13.45
N ALA A 211 -15.47 4.73 -12.83
CA ALA A 211 -14.50 3.79 -13.36
C ALA A 211 -14.88 2.32 -13.09
N ARG A 212 -15.90 2.07 -12.26
CA ARG A 212 -16.30 0.73 -11.82
C ARG A 212 -15.14 -0.03 -11.16
N THR A 213 -14.36 0.65 -10.31
CA THR A 213 -13.21 0.11 -9.61
C THR A 213 -13.35 0.20 -8.09
N PHE A 214 -12.47 -0.50 -7.37
CA PHE A 214 -12.32 -0.35 -5.93
C PHE A 214 -10.83 -0.35 -5.55
N SER A 215 -10.54 0.16 -4.36
CA SER A 215 -9.22 0.07 -3.72
C SER A 215 -9.36 -0.35 -2.27
N GLY A 216 -8.36 -1.10 -1.78
CA GLY A 216 -8.30 -1.59 -0.40
C GLY A 216 -6.88 -1.91 0.06
N LEU A 217 -6.71 -2.24 1.34
CA LEU A 217 -5.48 -2.54 2.06
C LEU A 217 -4.50 -1.36 2.25
N GLY A 218 -4.25 -0.54 1.25
CA GLY A 218 -3.26 0.54 1.33
C GLY A 218 -1.78 0.11 1.36
N HIS A 219 -1.50 -1.17 1.35
CA HIS A 219 -0.17 -1.79 1.25
C HIS A 219 -0.23 -3.07 0.42
N PRO A 220 0.90 -3.56 -0.14
CA PRO A 220 0.92 -4.78 -0.93
C PRO A 220 0.58 -6.02 -0.09
N ILE A 221 0.09 -7.05 -0.75
CA ILE A 221 0.11 -8.41 -0.21
C ILE A 221 1.50 -8.96 -0.49
N CYS A 222 2.20 -9.28 0.58
CA CYS A 222 3.51 -9.92 0.54
C CYS A 222 3.41 -11.35 1.04
N ASP A 223 4.29 -12.20 0.57
CA ASP A 223 4.47 -13.53 1.11
C ASP A 223 5.05 -13.44 2.52
N VAL A 224 4.48 -14.19 3.47
CA VAL A 224 4.82 -14.11 4.90
C VAL A 224 6.21 -14.68 5.22
N ASP A 225 6.73 -15.59 4.38
CA ASP A 225 8.00 -16.25 4.61
C ASP A 225 9.16 -15.48 3.97
N THR A 226 8.90 -14.82 2.84
CA THR A 226 9.93 -14.11 2.05
C THR A 226 9.87 -12.60 2.22
N GLY A 227 8.72 -12.03 2.57
CA GLY A 227 8.46 -10.59 2.56
C GLY A 227 8.33 -9.97 1.17
N GLU A 228 8.47 -10.75 0.10
CA GLU A 228 8.38 -10.28 -1.28
C GLU A 228 6.93 -10.00 -1.68
N ILE A 229 6.73 -8.99 -2.52
CA ILE A 229 5.40 -8.68 -3.07
C ILE A 229 4.95 -9.82 -3.98
N MET A 230 3.78 -10.39 -3.70
CA MET A 230 3.21 -11.46 -4.50
C MET A 230 2.70 -10.90 -5.83
N THR A 231 3.17 -11.48 -6.95
CA THR A 231 2.68 -11.14 -8.29
C THR A 231 1.25 -11.63 -8.47
N LEU A 232 0.38 -10.78 -9.01
CA LEU A 232 -1.04 -11.12 -9.24
C LEU A 232 -1.22 -11.70 -10.64
N SER A 233 -1.62 -12.96 -10.74
CA SER A 233 -2.16 -13.55 -11.98
C SER A 233 -3.66 -13.32 -12.07
N THR A 234 -4.39 -13.85 -11.09
CA THR A 234 -5.83 -13.69 -10.97
C THR A 234 -6.22 -13.51 -9.51
N GLY A 235 -7.38 -12.92 -9.27
CA GLY A 235 -7.87 -12.80 -7.90
C GLY A 235 -9.25 -12.23 -7.83
N GLU A 236 -9.86 -12.41 -6.67
CA GLU A 236 -11.24 -12.04 -6.38
C GLU A 236 -11.33 -11.26 -5.08
N GLY A 237 -12.16 -10.20 -5.10
CA GLY A 237 -12.70 -9.56 -3.91
C GLY A 237 -14.06 -10.17 -3.58
N VAL A 238 -14.17 -10.78 -2.40
CA VAL A 238 -15.42 -11.39 -1.93
C VAL A 238 -15.92 -10.69 -0.67
N ASP A 239 -17.21 -10.78 -0.41
CA ASP A 239 -17.77 -10.26 0.84
C ASP A 239 -17.23 -11.03 2.04
N ALA A 240 -17.01 -10.32 3.15
CA ALA A 240 -16.58 -10.92 4.41
C ALA A 240 -17.38 -10.38 5.59
N VAL A 241 -17.48 -11.18 6.63
CA VAL A 241 -18.10 -10.81 7.91
C VAL A 241 -17.09 -11.02 9.01
N ILE A 242 -16.89 -10.01 9.86
CA ILE A 242 -16.02 -10.09 11.02
C ILE A 242 -16.76 -10.83 12.14
N THR A 243 -16.21 -11.97 12.53
CA THR A 243 -16.78 -12.86 13.56
C THR A 243 -16.11 -12.69 14.92
N GLY A 244 -14.93 -12.10 14.96
CA GLY A 244 -14.19 -11.88 16.20
C GLY A 244 -12.96 -11.00 16.03
N VAL A 245 -12.33 -10.67 17.15
CA VAL A 245 -11.10 -9.88 17.22
C VAL A 245 -10.15 -10.54 18.21
N THR A 246 -8.90 -10.72 17.81
CA THR A 246 -7.79 -10.94 18.74
C THR A 246 -7.17 -9.57 19.01
N PRO A 247 -7.26 -9.05 20.25
CA PRO A 247 -6.73 -7.73 20.57
C PRO A 247 -5.21 -7.66 20.43
N GLY A 248 -4.71 -6.54 19.88
CA GLY A 248 -3.28 -6.22 19.84
C GLY A 248 -2.73 -5.87 21.23
N LYS A 249 -1.48 -6.25 21.45
CA LYS A 249 -0.68 -5.90 22.63
C LYS A 249 0.72 -5.52 22.20
N SER A 250 1.45 -4.81 23.04
CA SER A 250 2.86 -4.52 22.76
C SER A 250 3.63 -5.80 22.46
N GLY A 251 4.34 -5.82 21.34
CA GLY A 251 5.09 -6.98 20.83
C GLY A 251 4.24 -8.06 20.14
N ALA A 252 2.91 -7.95 20.13
CA ALA A 252 2.00 -8.93 19.51
C ALA A 252 0.85 -8.21 18.79
N PRO A 253 0.93 -8.03 17.47
CA PRO A 253 -0.16 -7.44 16.71
C PRO A 253 -1.40 -8.32 16.80
N GLY A 254 -2.57 -7.67 16.96
CA GLY A 254 -3.86 -8.37 16.93
C GLY A 254 -4.38 -8.58 15.51
N GLU A 255 -5.52 -9.25 15.39
CA GLU A 255 -6.15 -9.52 14.10
C GLU A 255 -7.68 -9.49 14.17
N LEU A 256 -8.31 -9.14 13.06
CA LEU A 256 -9.73 -9.36 12.82
C LEU A 256 -9.94 -10.78 12.30
N LYS A 257 -10.77 -11.56 12.99
CA LYS A 257 -11.20 -12.87 12.53
C LYS A 257 -12.50 -12.73 11.75
N GLY A 258 -12.57 -13.34 10.58
CA GLY A 258 -13.75 -13.27 9.76
C GLY A 258 -13.93 -14.48 8.86
N GLN A 259 -15.07 -14.51 8.20
CA GLN A 259 -15.46 -15.56 7.26
C GLN A 259 -15.82 -14.93 5.93
N PHE A 260 -15.42 -15.57 4.84
CA PHE A 260 -15.87 -15.19 3.51
C PHE A 260 -17.34 -15.60 3.35
N VAL A 261 -18.12 -14.67 2.82
CA VAL A 261 -19.52 -14.96 2.48
C VAL A 261 -19.52 -15.74 1.16
N THR A 262 -20.20 -16.89 1.15
CA THR A 262 -20.35 -17.67 -0.08
C THR A 262 -21.26 -16.91 -1.05
N GLY A 263 -20.79 -16.74 -2.30
CA GLY A 263 -21.51 -16.01 -3.32
C GLY A 263 -20.61 -15.66 -4.48
N ARG A 264 -21.12 -14.79 -5.37
CA ARG A 264 -20.32 -14.25 -6.48
C ARG A 264 -19.34 -13.21 -5.94
N PRO A 265 -18.11 -13.17 -6.45
CA PRO A 265 -17.17 -12.10 -6.13
C PRO A 265 -17.76 -10.72 -6.47
N PHE A 266 -17.59 -9.75 -5.59
CA PHE A 266 -18.00 -8.38 -5.90
C PHE A 266 -17.04 -7.68 -6.86
N ALA A 267 -15.79 -8.19 -6.96
CA ALA A 267 -14.79 -7.63 -7.84
C ALA A 267 -13.76 -8.69 -8.28
N ARG A 268 -13.15 -8.45 -9.45
CA ARG A 268 -11.93 -9.10 -9.91
C ARG A 268 -10.75 -8.19 -9.59
N LEU A 269 -9.69 -8.74 -8.99
CA LEU A 269 -8.46 -8.01 -8.72
C LEU A 269 -7.73 -7.69 -10.03
N THR A 270 -7.15 -6.50 -10.11
CA THR A 270 -6.40 -6.02 -11.28
C THR A 270 -4.94 -5.73 -10.96
N ALA A 271 -4.62 -5.40 -9.71
CA ALA A 271 -3.25 -5.20 -9.28
C ALA A 271 -3.07 -5.44 -7.78
N ASN A 272 -1.87 -5.94 -7.43
CA ASN A 272 -1.27 -5.89 -6.11
C ASN A 272 -0.08 -4.94 -6.18
N SER A 273 -0.19 -3.78 -5.60
CA SER A 273 0.79 -2.70 -5.72
C SER A 273 1.30 -2.23 -4.35
N THR A 274 2.34 -1.42 -4.34
CA THR A 274 2.85 -0.78 -3.11
C THR A 274 1.81 0.06 -2.37
N CYS A 275 0.71 0.43 -3.02
CA CYS A 275 -0.40 1.20 -2.46
C CYS A 275 -1.64 0.33 -2.15
N GLY A 276 -1.52 -0.99 -2.25
CA GLY A 276 -2.58 -1.95 -1.93
C GLY A 276 -3.15 -2.68 -3.14
N ILE A 277 -4.31 -3.25 -2.92
CA ILE A 277 -5.09 -4.00 -3.90
C ILE A 277 -6.08 -3.07 -4.58
N CYS A 278 -6.18 -3.17 -5.89
CA CYS A 278 -7.28 -2.60 -6.65
C CYS A 278 -7.91 -3.64 -7.59
N GLY A 279 -9.12 -3.35 -8.06
CA GLY A 279 -9.83 -4.25 -8.94
C GLY A 279 -11.06 -3.62 -9.61
N ARG A 280 -11.62 -4.33 -10.59
CA ARG A 280 -12.85 -3.96 -11.28
C ARG A 280 -14.05 -4.60 -10.61
N LEU A 281 -15.10 -3.83 -10.41
CA LEU A 281 -16.35 -4.29 -9.83
C LEU A 281 -17.10 -5.22 -10.79
N SER A 282 -17.69 -6.26 -10.24
CA SER A 282 -18.59 -7.13 -10.99
C SER A 282 -19.77 -6.32 -11.56
N PRO A 283 -20.28 -6.62 -12.76
CA PRO A 283 -21.36 -5.84 -13.39
C PRO A 283 -22.58 -5.64 -12.50
N ASP A 284 -23.00 -6.68 -11.81
CA ASP A 284 -24.18 -6.71 -10.95
C ASP A 284 -23.96 -6.10 -9.56
N PHE A 285 -22.71 -5.73 -9.22
CA PHE A 285 -22.41 -5.19 -7.90
C PHE A 285 -22.74 -3.69 -7.82
N THR A 286 -23.53 -3.33 -6.82
CA THR A 286 -23.86 -1.93 -6.50
C THR A 286 -23.01 -1.49 -5.30
N PRO A 287 -22.02 -0.60 -5.49
CA PRO A 287 -21.18 -0.13 -4.40
C PRO A 287 -21.98 0.71 -3.41
N GLN A 288 -21.65 0.57 -2.13
CA GLN A 288 -22.26 1.33 -1.04
C GLN A 288 -21.16 2.04 -0.24
N GLY A 289 -21.44 3.28 0.16
CA GLY A 289 -20.52 4.09 0.93
C GLY A 289 -21.00 5.53 1.06
N VAL A 290 -20.17 6.37 1.66
CA VAL A 290 -20.41 7.80 1.78
C VAL A 290 -19.61 8.52 0.69
N ARG A 291 -20.27 9.35 -0.13
CA ARG A 291 -19.60 10.12 -1.17
C ARG A 291 -18.74 11.21 -0.52
N MET A 292 -17.46 11.16 -0.73
CA MET A 292 -16.50 12.13 -0.18
C MET A 292 -15.50 12.58 -1.26
N ALA A 293 -15.04 13.82 -1.12
CA ALA A 293 -13.93 14.34 -1.90
C ALA A 293 -12.61 13.70 -1.43
N VAL A 294 -11.68 13.49 -2.36
CA VAL A 294 -10.31 13.07 -2.05
C VAL A 294 -9.50 14.33 -1.68
N ALA A 295 -8.86 14.32 -0.51
CA ALA A 295 -7.98 15.39 -0.10
C ALA A 295 -6.66 15.34 -0.87
N PHE A 296 -6.14 16.47 -1.27
CA PHE A 296 -4.76 16.57 -1.76
C PHE A 296 -3.79 16.44 -0.58
N ARG A 297 -2.60 15.88 -0.84
CA ARG A 297 -1.60 15.62 0.22
C ARG A 297 -1.21 16.85 1.05
N HIS A 298 -1.25 18.05 0.46
CA HIS A 298 -0.91 19.30 1.17
C HIS A 298 -2.02 19.78 2.11
N GLU A 299 -3.27 19.34 1.91
CA GLU A 299 -4.42 19.67 2.76
C GLU A 299 -4.47 18.83 4.04
N VAL A 300 -3.78 17.68 4.06
CA VAL A 300 -3.73 16.81 5.24
C VAL A 300 -2.78 17.42 6.27
N GLN A 301 -3.26 17.58 7.51
CA GLN A 301 -2.55 18.23 8.60
C GLN A 301 -2.53 17.34 9.85
N PRO A 302 -1.53 17.47 10.75
CA PRO A 302 -1.65 16.94 12.10
C PRO A 302 -2.90 17.47 12.78
N GLY A 303 -3.61 16.62 13.54
CA GLY A 303 -4.83 16.96 14.24
C GLY A 303 -5.89 15.88 14.22
N PRO A 304 -7.10 16.19 14.69
CA PRO A 304 -8.22 15.24 14.75
C PRO A 304 -8.61 14.70 13.37
N ALA A 305 -8.92 13.42 13.32
CA ALA A 305 -9.40 12.70 12.15
C ALA A 305 -10.24 11.50 12.60
N LYS A 306 -10.83 10.79 11.66
CA LYS A 306 -11.58 9.56 11.90
C LYS A 306 -11.12 8.45 10.98
N ILE A 307 -11.22 7.22 11.43
CA ILE A 307 -11.12 6.04 10.56
C ILE A 307 -12.48 5.36 10.46
N LEU A 308 -12.81 4.86 9.26
CA LEU A 308 -13.97 4.01 9.04
C LEU A 308 -13.49 2.56 8.98
N THR A 309 -13.97 1.73 9.89
CA THR A 309 -13.56 0.32 9.92
C THR A 309 -14.65 -0.56 10.50
N THR A 310 -14.59 -1.85 10.19
CA THR A 310 -15.54 -2.85 10.71
C THR A 310 -14.81 -3.80 11.63
N ILE A 311 -15.17 -3.83 12.91
CA ILE A 311 -14.59 -4.71 13.93
C ILE A 311 -15.57 -5.78 14.42
N ALA A 312 -16.78 -5.81 13.86
CA ALA A 312 -17.79 -6.85 14.09
C ALA A 312 -18.85 -6.78 13.00
N GLY A 313 -19.30 -7.93 12.48
CA GLY A 313 -20.27 -8.00 11.39
C GLY A 313 -19.71 -7.48 10.07
N SER A 314 -20.52 -6.77 9.30
CA SER A 314 -20.16 -6.25 7.98
C SER A 314 -20.34 -4.73 7.84
N THR A 315 -20.83 -4.04 8.88
CA THR A 315 -21.17 -2.63 8.83
C THR A 315 -20.03 -1.78 9.40
N PRO A 316 -19.45 -0.86 8.61
CA PRO A 316 -18.43 0.06 9.06
C PRO A 316 -18.95 1.03 10.12
N LYS A 317 -18.02 1.42 11.02
CA LYS A 317 -18.25 2.49 12.00
C LYS A 317 -17.10 3.47 11.96
N GLU A 318 -17.38 4.71 12.34
CA GLU A 318 -16.37 5.74 12.54
C GLU A 318 -15.75 5.61 13.94
N TYR A 319 -14.43 5.80 14.01
CA TYR A 319 -13.66 5.83 15.25
C TYR A 319 -12.69 7.00 15.24
N ASP A 320 -12.55 7.67 16.39
CA ASP A 320 -11.71 8.85 16.51
C ASP A 320 -10.23 8.48 16.54
N VAL A 321 -9.44 9.21 15.77
CA VAL A 321 -7.98 9.12 15.72
C VAL A 321 -7.37 10.51 15.66
N VAL A 322 -6.08 10.59 15.89
CA VAL A 322 -5.28 11.82 15.68
C VAL A 322 -4.19 11.52 14.68
N ILE A 323 -4.05 12.36 13.67
CA ILE A 323 -2.87 12.41 12.83
C ILE A 323 -1.79 13.11 13.65
N GLU A 324 -0.79 12.38 14.13
CA GLU A 324 0.29 12.94 14.94
C GLU A 324 1.35 13.61 14.06
N LYS A 325 1.63 13.04 12.90
CA LYS A 325 2.69 13.50 12.00
C LYS A 325 2.32 13.26 10.55
N VAL A 326 2.67 14.20 9.69
CA VAL A 326 2.57 14.10 8.23
C VAL A 326 3.97 14.15 7.62
N LEU A 327 4.35 13.12 6.91
CA LEU A 327 5.64 12.94 6.26
C LEU A 327 5.47 13.19 4.76
N ARG A 328 5.88 14.36 4.28
CA ARG A 328 5.66 14.80 2.90
C ARG A 328 6.77 14.45 1.91
N GLY A 329 7.90 13.94 2.40
CA GLY A 329 9.05 13.54 1.57
C GLY A 329 8.82 12.27 0.77
N SER A 330 9.55 12.09 -0.34
CA SER A 330 9.44 10.96 -1.27
C SER A 330 9.95 9.60 -0.73
N GLY A 331 10.63 9.60 0.42
CA GLY A 331 11.27 8.39 0.98
C GLY A 331 10.35 7.48 1.81
N HIS A 332 9.05 7.77 1.90
CA HIS A 332 8.14 7.08 2.81
C HIS A 332 7.01 6.36 2.06
N ALA A 333 7.35 5.37 1.23
CA ALA A 333 6.37 4.55 0.53
C ALA A 333 5.40 3.89 1.53
N GLY A 334 4.10 4.18 1.43
CA GLY A 334 3.06 3.63 2.31
C GLY A 334 3.04 4.16 3.76
N GLN A 335 3.93 5.10 4.13
CA GLN A 335 4.09 5.59 5.51
C GLN A 335 4.09 7.13 5.56
N ASN A 336 3.10 7.76 4.95
CA ASN A 336 3.06 9.23 4.83
C ASN A 336 2.51 9.92 6.09
N MET A 337 1.81 9.20 6.94
CA MET A 337 1.24 9.71 8.19
C MET A 337 1.49 8.75 9.33
N VAL A 338 1.71 9.30 10.52
CA VAL A 338 1.61 8.56 11.78
C VAL A 338 0.27 8.94 12.40
N ILE A 339 -0.54 7.94 12.70
CA ILE A 339 -1.84 8.11 13.33
C ILE A 339 -1.87 7.42 14.69
N ARG A 340 -2.67 7.94 15.61
CA ARG A 340 -2.94 7.34 16.90
C ARG A 340 -4.43 7.22 17.14
N VAL A 341 -4.88 6.02 17.52
CA VAL A 341 -6.25 5.75 17.92
C VAL A 341 -6.52 6.41 19.28
N THR A 342 -7.60 7.19 19.36
CA THR A 342 -8.04 7.87 20.58
C THR A 342 -9.42 7.39 21.03
N ASP A 343 -10.15 6.71 20.16
CA ASP A 343 -11.47 6.15 20.44
C ASP A 343 -11.40 5.03 21.48
N GLN A 344 -12.07 5.24 22.61
CA GLN A 344 -12.04 4.31 23.73
C GLN A 344 -12.74 2.99 23.43
N ALA A 345 -13.82 3.00 22.65
CA ALA A 345 -14.54 1.77 22.29
C ALA A 345 -13.70 0.88 21.37
N LEU A 346 -12.97 1.49 20.43
CA LEU A 346 -12.03 0.77 19.58
C LEU A 346 -10.87 0.19 20.40
N LEU A 347 -10.23 1.01 21.24
CA LEU A 347 -9.11 0.59 22.10
C LEU A 347 -9.49 -0.57 23.03
N GLN A 348 -10.65 -0.49 23.68
CA GLN A 348 -11.12 -1.57 24.57
C GLN A 348 -11.34 -2.89 23.84
N LYS A 349 -11.79 -2.85 22.58
CA LYS A 349 -12.14 -4.03 21.81
C LYS A 349 -10.96 -4.63 21.04
N THR A 350 -10.10 -3.80 20.49
CA THR A 350 -9.02 -4.23 19.59
C THR A 350 -7.62 -4.01 20.16
N GLY A 351 -7.48 -3.22 21.23
CA GLY A 351 -6.17 -2.79 21.73
C GLY A 351 -5.48 -1.74 20.87
N GLY A 352 -6.06 -1.38 19.73
CA GLY A 352 -5.53 -0.43 18.77
C GLY A 352 -5.80 -0.84 17.31
N ILE A 353 -4.86 -0.56 16.41
CA ILE A 353 -4.91 -1.00 15.01
C ILE A 353 -4.51 -2.47 14.98
N VAL A 354 -5.29 -3.32 14.30
CA VAL A 354 -5.06 -4.76 14.19
C VAL A 354 -5.06 -5.19 12.73
N GLN A 355 -4.48 -6.36 12.43
CA GLN A 355 -4.51 -6.93 11.08
C GLN A 355 -5.95 -7.08 10.59
N GLY A 356 -6.19 -6.78 9.32
CA GLY A 356 -7.53 -6.69 8.73
C GLY A 356 -8.11 -5.27 8.72
N MET A 357 -7.63 -4.35 9.59
CA MET A 357 -7.97 -2.92 9.50
C MET A 357 -7.19 -2.17 8.40
N SER A 358 -6.18 -2.78 7.81
CA SER A 358 -5.47 -2.25 6.65
C SER A 358 -6.45 -1.97 5.52
N GLY A 359 -6.39 -0.77 4.95
CA GLY A 359 -7.36 -0.26 4.00
C GLY A 359 -8.45 0.63 4.61
N SER A 360 -8.55 0.71 5.94
CA SER A 360 -9.53 1.60 6.59
C SER A 360 -9.35 3.04 6.13
N PRO A 361 -10.41 3.68 5.57
CA PRO A 361 -10.36 5.08 5.18
C PRO A 361 -10.05 5.99 6.36
N LEU A 362 -9.13 6.92 6.17
CA LEU A 362 -8.81 8.00 7.10
C LEU A 362 -9.48 9.29 6.59
N VAL A 363 -10.39 9.84 7.38
CA VAL A 363 -11.20 11.02 7.01
C VAL A 363 -10.77 12.20 7.89
N GLN A 364 -10.48 13.31 7.25
CA GLN A 364 -10.20 14.59 7.92
C GLN A 364 -10.97 15.71 7.21
N ASN A 365 -11.61 16.59 7.97
CA ASN A 365 -12.39 17.72 7.45
C ASN A 365 -13.45 17.32 6.40
N GLY A 366 -14.08 16.13 6.57
CA GLY A 366 -15.09 15.61 5.63
C GLY A 366 -14.54 15.11 4.30
N MET A 367 -13.21 14.95 4.16
CA MET A 367 -12.55 14.46 2.96
C MET A 367 -11.78 13.17 3.27
N LEU A 368 -11.66 12.29 2.26
CA LEU A 368 -10.78 11.13 2.32
C LEU A 368 -9.33 11.60 2.27
N ALA A 369 -8.67 11.62 3.43
CA ALA A 369 -7.30 12.10 3.60
C ALA A 369 -6.26 11.00 3.36
N GLY A 370 -6.58 9.77 3.73
CA GLY A 370 -5.63 8.66 3.65
C GLY A 370 -6.25 7.30 3.86
N VAL A 371 -5.36 6.32 3.98
CA VAL A 371 -5.67 4.91 4.13
C VAL A 371 -4.75 4.31 5.19
N VAL A 372 -5.30 3.64 6.18
CA VAL A 372 -4.52 2.93 7.21
C VAL A 372 -3.75 1.77 6.57
N THR A 373 -2.47 1.65 6.88
CA THR A 373 -1.60 0.63 6.30
C THR A 373 -1.07 -0.36 7.34
N HIS A 374 -0.20 0.07 8.23
CA HIS A 374 0.51 -0.80 9.17
C HIS A 374 0.34 -0.33 10.61
N VAL A 375 0.35 -1.27 11.54
CA VAL A 375 0.38 -1.02 12.97
C VAL A 375 1.83 -0.97 13.48
N PHE A 376 2.08 -0.20 14.53
CA PHE A 376 3.33 -0.28 15.29
C PHE A 376 3.28 -1.49 16.22
N VAL A 377 4.22 -2.40 16.05
CA VAL A 377 4.23 -3.67 16.82
C VAL A 377 4.29 -3.43 18.32
N ASP A 378 5.13 -2.47 18.75
CA ASP A 378 5.32 -2.14 20.18
C ASP A 378 4.23 -1.22 20.76
N GLU A 379 3.54 -0.46 19.90
CA GLU A 379 2.50 0.50 20.27
C GLU A 379 1.26 0.32 19.38
N PRO A 380 0.41 -0.70 19.60
CA PRO A 380 -0.72 -1.00 18.70
C PRO A 380 -1.74 0.11 18.54
N ASN A 381 -1.82 1.05 19.48
CA ASN A 381 -2.66 2.25 19.34
C ASN A 381 -2.12 3.26 18.33
N ARG A 382 -0.94 3.03 17.74
CA ARG A 382 -0.32 3.85 16.69
C ARG A 382 -0.08 3.03 15.42
N GLY A 383 -0.05 3.71 14.30
CA GLY A 383 0.25 3.08 13.01
C GLY A 383 0.51 4.09 11.92
N TYR A 384 0.73 3.56 10.74
CA TYR A 384 0.95 4.35 9.54
C TYR A 384 -0.31 4.45 8.69
N ALA A 385 -0.37 5.53 7.92
CA ALA A 385 -1.32 5.68 6.83
C ALA A 385 -0.63 6.30 5.60
N VAL A 386 -1.17 6.00 4.41
CA VAL A 386 -0.75 6.54 3.13
C VAL A 386 -1.76 7.61 2.67
N PHE A 387 -1.33 8.61 1.90
CA PHE A 387 -2.25 9.59 1.33
C PHE A 387 -3.25 8.94 0.37
N ALA A 388 -4.51 9.33 0.45
CA ALA A 388 -5.55 8.88 -0.46
C ALA A 388 -5.24 9.25 -1.92
N GLU A 389 -4.67 10.43 -2.15
CA GLU A 389 -4.20 10.90 -3.47
C GLU A 389 -3.17 9.92 -4.07
N THR A 390 -2.25 9.38 -3.24
CA THR A 390 -1.24 8.41 -3.70
C THR A 390 -1.89 7.08 -4.11
N VAL A 391 -2.80 6.56 -3.29
CA VAL A 391 -3.55 5.32 -3.58
C VAL A 391 -4.37 5.48 -4.86
N ARG A 392 -5.03 6.64 -5.01
CA ARG A 392 -5.83 6.95 -6.19
C ARG A 392 -5.00 7.01 -7.48
N THR A 393 -3.81 7.60 -7.41
CA THR A 393 -2.88 7.66 -8.53
C THR A 393 -2.41 6.27 -8.94
N ALA A 394 -2.06 5.42 -7.96
CA ALA A 394 -1.63 4.05 -8.21
C ALA A 394 -2.75 3.19 -8.83
N GLU A 395 -3.98 3.29 -8.33
CA GLU A 395 -5.14 2.59 -8.87
C GLU A 395 -5.40 2.97 -10.34
N LYS A 396 -5.38 4.26 -10.66
CA LYS A 396 -5.57 4.73 -12.05
C LYS A 396 -4.47 4.22 -12.98
N ALA A 397 -3.22 4.23 -12.53
CA ALA A 397 -2.10 3.71 -13.31
C ALA A 397 -2.27 2.20 -13.58
N ALA A 398 -2.67 1.43 -12.57
CA ALA A 398 -2.92 0.00 -12.72
C ALA A 398 -4.10 -0.30 -13.67
N THR A 399 -5.18 0.46 -13.58
CA THR A 399 -6.35 0.33 -14.46
C THR A 399 -5.98 0.65 -15.90
N ALA A 400 -5.24 1.73 -16.15
CA ALA A 400 -4.78 2.13 -17.47
C ALA A 400 -3.83 1.10 -18.09
N ALA A 401 -2.92 0.51 -17.31
CA ALA A 401 -2.02 -0.53 -17.76
C ALA A 401 -2.77 -1.79 -18.18
N GLN A 402 -3.82 -2.16 -17.46
CA GLN A 402 -4.64 -3.31 -17.82
C GLN A 402 -5.47 -3.07 -19.08
N ASP A 403 -6.04 -1.87 -19.25
CA ASP A 403 -6.82 -1.50 -20.44
C ASP A 403 -5.93 -1.47 -21.71
N ALA A 404 -4.64 -1.15 -21.55
CA ALA A 404 -3.68 -1.18 -22.64
C ALA A 404 -3.21 -2.60 -23.02
N ALA A 405 -3.36 -3.58 -22.12
CA ALA A 405 -2.97 -4.97 -22.31
C ALA A 405 -4.13 -5.88 -22.79
N ALA A 406 -5.37 -5.38 -22.76
CA ALA A 406 -6.59 -6.10 -23.17
C ALA A 406 -6.98 -5.78 -24.60
#